data_51337611ece7835b1ed16be8cb01b466
#
_entry.id   51337611ece7835b1ed16be8cb01b466
#
_cell.length_a   1.000
_cell.length_b   1.000
_cell.length_c   1.000
_cell.angle_alpha   90.00
_cell.angle_beta   90.00
_cell.angle_gamma   90.00
#
_symmetry.space_group_name_H-M   'P 1'
#
loop_
_entity.id
_entity.type
_entity.pdbx_description
1 polymer ?
#
loop_
_entity_poly.entity_id
_entity_poly.type
_entity_poly.pdbx_seq_one_letter_code
_entity_poly.pdbx_strand_id
1 'polypeptide(L)'
;TGEFIEEQIFNWTYTDEQRAKQAFAAANPTKWNPYGALPQMRLLTYQMPDELVAIASAGEFDEFDLNAFFEAKGTGTAAEFKHKSDVQKWLDIIRGSYNPTAVEHLKTGTRPPFPYSDVRLLPYLQHAFWFLPNVAACHAMANLLDEKHNVFWHDYKVIVAAGAAAGIGLEALPPVRKAIGSGFDSKTITLSCGKLTTGVTVPQWSSILMLRNLKSPESYFQAAFRVQSPWSIKNPNGNNPNEEEILKPVCYVFDFAPTRALRQLSEYGIGLSPNESNPENAVRDLVSFLPVLAYDGANMTQIDAGGILDIAMAG
;
A
#
# COMPACT_ATOMS: atom_id res chain seq x y z
N THR A 1 -17.39 -25.92 -33.75
CA THR A 1 -16.49 -25.49 -32.68
C THR A 1 -16.88 -24.07 -32.32
N GLY A 2 -17.73 -23.92 -31.29
CA GLY A 2 -18.08 -22.59 -30.79
C GLY A 2 -16.91 -22.05 -29.95
N GLU A 3 -16.30 -20.94 -30.38
CA GLU A 3 -15.42 -20.15 -29.51
C GLU A 3 -16.30 -19.48 -28.50
N PHE A 4 -15.96 -19.64 -27.21
CA PHE A 4 -16.56 -18.84 -26.14
C PHE A 4 -15.94 -17.44 -26.25
N ILE A 5 -16.76 -16.44 -26.57
CA ILE A 5 -16.38 -15.04 -26.52
C ILE A 5 -16.83 -14.56 -25.13
N GLU A 6 -15.87 -14.16 -24.25
CA GLU A 6 -16.21 -13.44 -23.04
C GLU A 6 -16.65 -12.04 -23.43
N GLU A 7 -17.93 -11.74 -23.26
CA GLU A 7 -18.49 -10.40 -23.45
C GLU A 7 -18.61 -9.71 -22.09
N GLN A 8 -17.90 -8.61 -21.92
CA GLN A 8 -17.99 -7.80 -20.71
C GLN A 8 -19.28 -6.97 -20.75
N ILE A 9 -20.28 -7.39 -19.98
CA ILE A 9 -21.62 -6.76 -19.94
C ILE A 9 -21.57 -5.45 -19.15
N PHE A 10 -20.76 -5.36 -18.10
CA PHE A 10 -20.62 -4.18 -17.26
C PHE A 10 -19.23 -4.14 -16.62
N ASN A 11 -18.58 -2.99 -16.70
CA ASN A 11 -17.32 -2.72 -16.01
C ASN A 11 -17.43 -1.42 -15.20
N TRP A 12 -17.09 -1.50 -13.92
CA TRP A 12 -17.04 -0.34 -13.03
C TRP A 12 -15.70 -0.35 -12.30
N THR A 13 -14.82 0.54 -12.72
CA THR A 13 -13.44 0.57 -12.28
C THR A 13 -13.24 1.60 -11.16
N TYR A 14 -12.05 1.60 -10.56
CA TYR A 14 -11.62 2.63 -9.61
C TYR A 14 -11.72 4.04 -10.22
N THR A 15 -11.32 4.21 -11.49
CA THR A 15 -11.40 5.49 -12.19
C THR A 15 -12.85 5.95 -12.38
N ASP A 16 -13.77 5.03 -12.65
CA ASP A 16 -15.20 5.34 -12.78
C ASP A 16 -15.80 5.80 -11.45
N GLU A 17 -15.44 5.16 -10.34
CA GLU A 17 -15.86 5.57 -8.99
C GLU A 17 -15.37 7.00 -8.67
N GLN A 18 -14.10 7.29 -8.90
CA GLN A 18 -13.52 8.59 -8.59
C GLN A 18 -14.07 9.68 -9.53
N ARG A 19 -14.27 9.34 -10.81
CA ARG A 19 -14.93 10.23 -11.79
C ARG A 19 -16.37 10.55 -11.38
N ALA A 20 -17.13 9.55 -10.97
CA ALA A 20 -18.50 9.73 -10.47
C ALA A 20 -18.53 10.59 -9.21
N LYS A 21 -17.59 10.40 -8.29
CA LYS A 21 -17.42 11.21 -7.08
C LYS A 21 -17.22 12.70 -7.42
N GLN A 22 -16.29 12.99 -8.33
CA GLN A 22 -15.99 14.37 -8.76
C GLN A 22 -17.14 15.00 -9.55
N ALA A 23 -17.73 14.27 -10.50
CA ALA A 23 -18.84 14.73 -11.30
C ALA A 23 -20.09 15.04 -10.43
N PHE A 24 -20.39 14.16 -9.46
CA PHE A 24 -21.52 14.41 -8.55
C PHE A 24 -21.28 15.64 -7.68
N ALA A 25 -20.08 15.80 -7.12
CA ALA A 25 -19.73 16.96 -6.31
C ALA A 25 -19.82 18.29 -7.10
N ALA A 26 -19.36 18.29 -8.35
CA ALA A 26 -19.44 19.46 -9.24
C ALA A 26 -20.90 19.82 -9.60
N ALA A 27 -21.72 18.82 -9.90
CA ALA A 27 -23.12 19.03 -10.29
C ALA A 27 -24.05 19.33 -9.09
N ASN A 28 -23.69 18.89 -7.90
CA ASN A 28 -24.55 18.94 -6.70
C ASN A 28 -23.75 19.39 -5.46
N PRO A 29 -23.19 20.60 -5.41
CA PRO A 29 -22.26 21.03 -4.36
C PRO A 29 -22.86 21.04 -2.94
N THR A 30 -24.19 21.08 -2.81
CA THR A 30 -24.89 21.13 -1.53
C THR A 30 -25.59 19.83 -1.15
N LYS A 31 -25.54 18.81 -2.03
CA LYS A 31 -26.19 17.52 -1.76
C LYS A 31 -25.21 16.51 -1.21
N TRP A 32 -25.71 15.58 -0.42
CA TRP A 32 -24.94 14.40 -0.01
C TRP A 32 -24.48 13.62 -1.25
N ASN A 33 -23.16 13.35 -1.31
CA ASN A 33 -22.56 12.64 -2.41
C ASN A 33 -22.47 11.14 -2.08
N PRO A 34 -23.19 10.25 -2.80
CA PRO A 34 -23.16 8.82 -2.53
C PRO A 34 -21.76 8.17 -2.70
N TYR A 35 -20.88 8.81 -3.46
CA TYR A 35 -19.49 8.38 -3.66
C TYR A 35 -18.51 9.12 -2.74
N GLY A 36 -18.99 10.04 -1.92
CA GLY A 36 -18.17 10.98 -1.12
C GLY A 36 -17.18 10.28 -0.20
N ALA A 37 -17.60 9.17 0.42
CA ALA A 37 -16.79 8.41 1.36
C ALA A 37 -15.71 7.52 0.72
N LEU A 38 -15.71 7.32 -0.60
CA LEU A 38 -14.68 6.55 -1.29
C LEU A 38 -13.33 7.29 -1.22
N PRO A 39 -12.30 6.74 -0.59
CA PRO A 39 -11.01 7.43 -0.47
C PRO A 39 -10.29 7.49 -1.80
N GLN A 40 -9.60 8.60 -2.07
CA GLN A 40 -8.66 8.67 -3.16
C GLN A 40 -7.41 7.87 -2.81
N MET A 41 -7.00 6.96 -3.68
CA MET A 41 -5.76 6.22 -3.51
C MET A 41 -4.57 7.02 -4.03
N ARG A 42 -3.44 6.96 -3.31
CA ARG A 42 -2.16 7.53 -3.73
C ARG A 42 -1.08 6.45 -3.64
N LEU A 43 -0.30 6.31 -4.70
CA LEU A 43 0.86 5.41 -4.73
C LEU A 43 2.13 6.22 -4.48
N LEU A 44 2.86 5.85 -3.45
CA LEU A 44 4.17 6.39 -3.13
C LEU A 44 5.22 5.29 -3.32
N THR A 45 6.17 5.54 -4.20
CA THR A 45 7.29 4.61 -4.45
C THR A 45 8.59 5.20 -3.92
N TYR A 46 9.46 4.33 -3.41
CA TYR A 46 10.71 4.73 -2.77
C TYR A 46 11.89 3.98 -3.36
N GLN A 47 12.82 4.71 -3.96
CA GLN A 47 14.14 4.17 -4.29
C GLN A 47 14.89 3.86 -2.99
N MET A 48 15.29 2.61 -2.84
CA MET A 48 16.10 2.20 -1.68
C MET A 48 17.57 2.53 -1.90
N PRO A 49 18.34 2.77 -0.81
CA PRO A 49 19.79 2.94 -0.91
C PRO A 49 20.47 1.75 -1.57
N ASP A 50 21.51 2.02 -2.37
CA ASP A 50 22.26 1.00 -3.13
C ASP A 50 22.77 -0.14 -2.24
N GLU A 51 23.12 0.14 -0.99
CA GLU A 51 23.54 -0.87 -0.02
C GLU A 51 22.47 -1.93 0.24
N LEU A 52 21.18 -1.54 0.27
CA LEU A 52 20.07 -2.46 0.47
C LEU A 52 19.68 -3.15 -0.85
N VAL A 53 19.76 -2.42 -1.96
CA VAL A 53 19.49 -2.97 -3.30
C VAL A 53 20.47 -4.08 -3.63
N ALA A 54 21.77 -3.89 -3.33
CA ALA A 54 22.83 -4.87 -3.61
C ALA A 54 22.62 -6.23 -2.91
N ILE A 55 21.91 -6.26 -1.76
CA ILE A 55 21.65 -7.50 -1.02
C ILE A 55 20.61 -8.37 -1.74
N ALA A 56 19.70 -7.75 -2.45
CA ALA A 56 18.54 -8.41 -3.07
C ALA A 56 18.53 -8.35 -4.60
N SER A 57 19.60 -7.83 -5.22
CA SER A 57 19.74 -7.77 -6.70
C SER A 57 20.24 -9.07 -7.32
N ALA A 58 20.58 -10.08 -6.53
CA ALA A 58 20.99 -11.40 -7.01
C ALA A 58 19.83 -12.35 -7.37
N GLY A 59 18.60 -11.86 -7.41
CA GLY A 59 17.39 -12.61 -7.72
C GLY A 59 17.11 -12.76 -9.22
N GLU A 60 15.93 -13.25 -9.54
CA GLU A 60 15.42 -13.50 -10.92
C GLU A 60 15.26 -12.20 -11.75
N PHE A 61 15.34 -11.04 -11.12
CA PHE A 61 15.16 -9.71 -11.71
C PHE A 61 16.38 -8.83 -11.39
N ASP A 62 16.85 -8.03 -12.34
CA ASP A 62 17.91 -7.01 -12.13
C ASP A 62 17.47 -5.85 -11.21
N GLU A 63 16.29 -5.93 -10.64
CA GLU A 63 15.66 -4.96 -9.76
C GLU A 63 15.73 -5.41 -8.29
N PHE A 64 15.41 -4.48 -7.36
CA PHE A 64 15.30 -4.78 -5.93
C PHE A 64 14.22 -5.84 -5.68
N ASP A 65 14.65 -7.07 -5.40
CA ASP A 65 13.76 -8.20 -5.13
C ASP A 65 13.31 -8.21 -3.66
N LEU A 66 12.09 -7.73 -3.42
CA LEU A 66 11.51 -7.72 -2.08
C LEU A 66 11.29 -9.14 -1.51
N ASN A 67 11.09 -10.17 -2.36
CA ASN A 67 10.94 -11.54 -1.88
C ASN A 67 12.26 -12.07 -1.34
N ALA A 68 13.38 -11.74 -2.00
CA ALA A 68 14.72 -12.08 -1.54
C ALA A 68 15.13 -11.24 -0.32
N PHE A 69 14.81 -9.94 -0.31
CA PHE A 69 15.13 -9.04 0.79
C PHE A 69 14.42 -9.45 2.10
N PHE A 70 13.14 -9.77 2.02
CA PHE A 70 12.33 -10.24 3.14
C PHE A 70 12.29 -11.77 3.27
N GLU A 71 13.27 -12.48 2.69
CA GLU A 71 13.40 -13.94 2.87
C GLU A 71 13.58 -14.28 4.35
N ALA A 72 12.73 -15.20 4.84
CA ALA A 72 12.76 -15.61 6.23
C ALA A 72 12.56 -17.13 6.36
N LYS A 73 13.04 -17.68 7.45
CA LYS A 73 12.88 -19.10 7.82
C LYS A 73 12.35 -19.23 9.25
N GLY A 74 11.80 -20.39 9.57
CA GLY A 74 11.24 -20.66 10.89
C GLY A 74 9.76 -20.31 10.97
N THR A 75 9.19 -20.50 12.16
CA THR A 75 7.78 -20.24 12.46
C THR A 75 7.62 -19.67 13.87
N GLY A 76 6.57 -18.86 14.10
CA GLY A 76 6.31 -18.27 15.42
C GLY A 76 7.50 -17.47 15.93
N THR A 77 7.86 -17.66 17.19
CA THR A 77 8.98 -16.94 17.83
C THR A 77 10.37 -17.35 17.32
N ALA A 78 10.47 -18.49 16.60
CA ALA A 78 11.71 -18.94 15.97
C ALA A 78 11.89 -18.43 14.53
N ALA A 79 10.94 -17.64 14.02
CA ALA A 79 11.05 -17.06 12.69
C ALA A 79 12.04 -15.90 12.67
N GLU A 80 12.93 -15.91 11.69
CA GLU A 80 13.98 -14.91 11.53
C GLU A 80 14.25 -14.61 10.06
N PHE A 81 14.53 -13.33 9.74
CA PHE A 81 14.98 -12.94 8.40
C PHE A 81 16.39 -13.43 8.13
N LYS A 82 16.65 -13.85 6.90
CA LYS A 82 17.99 -14.18 6.39
C LYS A 82 18.91 -12.95 6.45
N HIS A 83 18.37 -11.78 6.10
CA HIS A 83 19.06 -10.48 6.07
C HIS A 83 18.56 -9.58 7.21
N LYS A 84 18.50 -10.10 8.45
CA LYS A 84 17.88 -9.41 9.60
C LYS A 84 18.43 -8.01 9.84
N SER A 85 19.77 -7.83 9.76
CA SER A 85 20.42 -6.53 9.96
C SER A 85 19.98 -5.50 8.91
N ASP A 86 19.74 -5.94 7.67
CA ASP A 86 19.39 -5.06 6.59
C ASP A 86 17.89 -4.73 6.59
N VAL A 87 17.06 -5.70 7.00
CA VAL A 87 15.63 -5.42 7.28
C VAL A 87 15.50 -4.45 8.46
N GLN A 88 16.38 -4.53 9.47
CA GLN A 88 16.43 -3.54 10.55
C GLN A 88 16.81 -2.14 10.03
N LYS A 89 17.83 -2.04 9.15
CA LYS A 89 18.17 -0.76 8.50
C LYS A 89 16.98 -0.19 7.71
N TRP A 90 16.26 -1.06 6.98
CA TRP A 90 15.05 -0.64 6.27
C TRP A 90 13.98 -0.11 7.23
N LEU A 91 13.73 -0.77 8.37
CA LEU A 91 12.82 -0.27 9.41
C LEU A 91 13.25 1.10 9.93
N ASP A 92 14.55 1.31 10.11
CA ASP A 92 15.11 2.57 10.58
C ASP A 92 14.99 3.68 9.52
N ILE A 93 15.12 3.35 8.24
CA ILE A 93 14.89 4.26 7.12
C ILE A 93 13.42 4.70 7.08
N ILE A 94 12.47 3.78 7.06
CA ILE A 94 11.05 4.13 6.91
C ILE A 94 10.52 4.95 8.10
N ARG A 95 11.18 4.86 9.24
CA ARG A 95 10.93 5.63 10.46
C ARG A 95 11.71 6.95 10.49
N GLY A 96 12.67 7.13 9.58
CA GLY A 96 13.52 8.33 9.52
C GLY A 96 14.59 8.42 10.59
N SER A 97 14.94 7.32 11.25
CA SER A 97 16.01 7.27 12.26
C SER A 97 17.40 6.98 11.66
N TYR A 98 17.44 6.37 10.49
CA TYR A 98 18.65 6.16 9.69
C TYR A 98 18.49 6.86 8.34
N ASN A 99 19.47 7.69 7.98
CA ASN A 99 19.54 8.30 6.66
C ASN A 99 20.96 8.14 6.13
N PRO A 100 21.20 7.26 5.15
CA PRO A 100 22.53 7.04 4.56
C PRO A 100 23.08 8.28 3.84
N THR A 101 22.21 9.21 3.41
CA THR A 101 22.55 10.48 2.78
C THR A 101 22.56 11.67 3.76
N ALA A 102 22.65 11.40 5.07
CA ALA A 102 22.49 12.39 6.14
C ALA A 102 23.41 13.62 6.00
N VAL A 103 24.60 13.48 5.41
CA VAL A 103 25.55 14.59 5.23
C VAL A 103 25.04 15.62 4.21
N GLU A 104 24.36 15.20 3.16
CA GLU A 104 23.78 16.10 2.15
C GLU A 104 22.47 16.72 2.64
N HIS A 105 21.64 15.96 3.37
CA HIS A 105 20.38 16.46 3.93
C HIS A 105 20.55 17.38 5.15
N LEU A 106 21.66 17.30 5.86
CA LEU A 106 22.02 18.29 6.88
C LEU A 106 22.11 19.72 6.30
N LYS A 107 22.41 19.84 5.00
CA LYS A 107 22.49 21.14 4.31
C LYS A 107 21.10 21.70 3.92
N THR A 108 20.08 20.85 3.76
CA THR A 108 18.76 21.26 3.26
C THR A 108 17.69 21.31 4.36
N GLY A 109 17.93 20.72 5.54
CA GLY A 109 16.98 20.71 6.66
C GLY A 109 15.70 19.91 6.44
N THR A 110 15.54 19.27 5.27
CA THR A 110 14.35 18.48 4.94
C THR A 110 14.60 16.99 5.17
N ARG A 111 13.73 16.36 5.97
CA ARG A 111 13.73 14.91 6.10
C ARG A 111 13.04 14.27 4.89
N PRO A 112 13.58 13.14 4.36
CA PRO A 112 12.88 12.37 3.34
C PRO A 112 11.46 12.01 3.82
N PRO A 113 10.44 12.08 2.96
CA PRO A 113 9.05 11.81 3.34
C PRO A 113 8.76 10.30 3.38
N PHE A 114 9.56 9.56 4.16
CA PHE A 114 9.29 8.13 4.38
C PHE A 114 8.02 7.90 5.20
N PRO A 115 7.36 6.74 5.06
CA PRO A 115 6.02 6.52 5.62
C PRO A 115 5.88 6.92 7.09
N TYR A 116 6.75 6.44 7.95
CA TYR A 116 6.67 6.70 9.40
C TYR A 116 7.54 7.88 9.88
N SER A 117 8.22 8.59 8.98
CA SER A 117 9.01 9.79 9.29
C SER A 117 8.25 11.07 9.02
N ASP A 118 7.29 11.07 8.11
CA ASP A 118 6.51 12.24 7.73
C ASP A 118 5.23 12.33 8.58
N VAL A 119 5.15 13.39 9.38
CA VAL A 119 4.00 13.62 10.27
C VAL A 119 2.66 13.73 9.52
N ARG A 120 2.68 14.08 8.23
CA ARG A 120 1.49 14.16 7.39
C ARG A 120 0.93 12.79 7.03
N LEU A 121 1.77 11.75 7.04
CA LEU A 121 1.41 10.36 6.72
C LEU A 121 0.99 9.57 7.96
N LEU A 122 1.46 9.94 9.15
CA LEU A 122 1.20 9.20 10.39
C LEU A 122 -0.29 8.92 10.67
N PRO A 123 -1.24 9.84 10.43
CA PRO A 123 -2.67 9.53 10.60
C PRO A 123 -3.16 8.37 9.72
N TYR A 124 -2.59 8.22 8.53
CA TYR A 124 -2.94 7.15 7.58
C TYR A 124 -2.17 5.85 7.84
N LEU A 125 -1.19 5.88 8.75
CA LEU A 125 -0.40 4.73 9.18
C LEU A 125 -0.83 4.21 10.57
N GLN A 126 -1.88 4.80 11.14
CA GLN A 126 -2.44 4.33 12.41
C GLN A 126 -2.93 2.89 12.32
N HIS A 127 -3.54 2.49 11.20
CA HIS A 127 -3.93 1.13 10.88
C HIS A 127 -3.38 0.74 9.52
N ALA A 128 -2.21 0.08 9.53
CA ALA A 128 -1.49 -0.30 8.33
C ALA A 128 -1.60 -1.81 8.04
N PHE A 129 -1.67 -2.15 6.77
CA PHE A 129 -1.59 -3.52 6.27
C PHE A 129 -0.22 -3.73 5.61
N TRP A 130 0.59 -4.67 6.10
CA TRP A 130 1.90 -4.98 5.54
C TRP A 130 1.84 -6.31 4.79
N PHE A 131 2.06 -6.25 3.50
CA PHE A 131 1.92 -7.40 2.62
C PHE A 131 3.27 -8.03 2.32
N LEU A 132 3.60 -9.10 3.03
CA LEU A 132 4.89 -9.79 3.06
C LEU A 132 4.94 -11.01 2.12
N PRO A 133 6.14 -11.53 1.75
CA PRO A 133 6.27 -12.64 0.81
C PRO A 133 5.61 -13.94 1.25
N ASN A 134 5.78 -14.33 2.52
CA ASN A 134 5.34 -15.63 3.03
C ASN A 134 5.07 -15.60 4.54
N VAL A 135 4.62 -16.72 5.07
CA VAL A 135 4.25 -16.88 6.49
C VAL A 135 5.46 -16.66 7.41
N ALA A 136 6.63 -17.20 7.06
CA ALA A 136 7.84 -17.03 7.85
C ALA A 136 8.25 -15.56 7.96
N ALA A 137 8.13 -14.80 6.85
CA ALA A 137 8.39 -13.35 6.83
C ALA A 137 7.42 -12.57 7.72
N CYS A 138 6.12 -12.96 7.77
CA CYS A 138 5.16 -12.34 8.69
C CYS A 138 5.56 -12.55 10.15
N HIS A 139 5.94 -13.76 10.54
CA HIS A 139 6.40 -14.05 11.91
C HIS A 139 7.74 -13.38 12.22
N ALA A 140 8.69 -13.41 11.29
CA ALA A 140 9.98 -12.74 11.45
C ALA A 140 9.84 -11.23 11.62
N MET A 141 8.91 -10.60 10.87
CA MET A 141 8.62 -9.18 11.03
C MET A 141 8.00 -8.89 12.40
N ALA A 142 7.04 -9.69 12.85
CA ALA A 142 6.46 -9.53 14.19
C ALA A 142 7.52 -9.62 15.28
N ASN A 143 8.41 -10.61 15.19
CA ASN A 143 9.51 -10.78 16.15
C ASN A 143 10.47 -9.59 16.13
N LEU A 144 10.80 -9.09 14.93
CA LEU A 144 11.71 -7.95 14.78
C LEU A 144 11.11 -6.65 15.35
N LEU A 145 9.83 -6.40 15.11
CA LEU A 145 9.13 -5.23 15.64
C LEU A 145 9.04 -5.24 17.18
N ASP A 146 8.99 -6.44 17.79
CA ASP A 146 8.91 -6.64 19.25
C ASP A 146 10.30 -6.56 19.95
N GLU A 147 11.40 -6.49 19.21
CA GLU A 147 12.74 -6.40 19.80
C GLU A 147 12.92 -5.13 20.63
N LYS A 148 13.63 -5.23 21.75
CA LYS A 148 13.77 -4.15 22.77
C LYS A 148 14.24 -2.81 22.22
N HIS A 149 15.07 -2.81 21.18
CA HIS A 149 15.57 -1.55 20.58
C HIS A 149 14.56 -0.91 19.63
N ASN A 150 13.51 -1.63 19.24
CA ASN A 150 12.47 -1.18 18.34
C ASN A 150 11.30 -0.49 19.06
N VAL A 151 11.59 0.33 20.06
CA VAL A 151 10.63 1.00 20.97
C VAL A 151 9.51 1.74 20.23
N PHE A 152 9.81 2.37 19.09
CA PHE A 152 8.80 3.08 18.29
C PHE A 152 7.64 2.17 17.88
N TRP A 153 7.95 0.91 17.55
CA TRP A 153 6.95 -0.04 17.06
C TRP A 153 6.10 -0.64 18.19
N HIS A 154 6.54 -0.52 19.45
CA HIS A 154 5.77 -1.02 20.61
C HIS A 154 4.46 -0.26 20.83
N ASP A 155 4.30 0.94 20.24
CA ASP A 155 3.02 1.65 20.20
C ASP A 155 1.96 0.95 19.31
N TYR A 156 2.40 0.06 18.42
CA TYR A 156 1.52 -0.65 17.50
C TYR A 156 1.21 -2.06 18.01
N LYS A 157 -0.07 -2.42 17.97
CA LYS A 157 -0.47 -3.83 18.12
C LYS A 157 -0.19 -4.53 16.80
N VAL A 158 0.74 -5.48 16.81
CA VAL A 158 1.10 -6.27 15.62
C VAL A 158 0.26 -7.54 15.57
N ILE A 159 -0.42 -7.76 14.46
CA ILE A 159 -1.28 -8.92 14.23
C ILE A 159 -0.75 -9.74 13.06
N VAL A 160 -0.38 -10.99 13.29
CA VAL A 160 0.02 -11.91 12.22
C VAL A 160 -1.22 -12.62 11.68
N ALA A 161 -1.71 -12.14 10.53
CA ALA A 161 -2.82 -12.72 9.78
C ALA A 161 -2.29 -13.63 8.66
N ALA A 162 -1.47 -14.64 9.03
CA ALA A 162 -0.80 -15.53 8.11
C ALA A 162 -0.66 -16.95 8.69
N GLY A 163 -0.53 -17.96 7.82
CA GLY A 163 -0.33 -19.36 8.22
C GLY A 163 -1.58 -20.02 8.80
N ALA A 164 -1.44 -21.29 9.20
CA ALA A 164 -2.55 -22.09 9.72
C ALA A 164 -3.08 -21.56 11.06
N ALA A 165 -2.20 -21.03 11.91
CA ALA A 165 -2.58 -20.47 13.22
C ALA A 165 -3.54 -19.27 13.14
N ALA A 166 -3.57 -18.55 12.03
CA ALA A 166 -4.52 -17.46 11.80
C ALA A 166 -5.89 -17.95 11.30
N GLY A 167 -6.16 -19.27 11.29
CA GLY A 167 -7.40 -19.87 10.81
C GLY A 167 -7.50 -19.92 9.26
N ILE A 168 -8.66 -20.30 8.75
CA ILE A 168 -8.93 -20.42 7.30
C ILE A 168 -9.79 -19.23 6.85
N GLY A 169 -9.39 -18.57 5.76
CA GLY A 169 -10.18 -17.49 5.15
C GLY A 169 -10.47 -16.35 6.13
N LEU A 170 -11.73 -16.14 6.43
CA LEU A 170 -12.22 -15.04 7.28
C LEU A 170 -11.89 -15.18 8.77
N GLU A 171 -11.45 -16.35 9.24
CA GLU A 171 -11.08 -16.56 10.65
C GLU A 171 -9.88 -15.69 11.09
N ALA A 172 -9.07 -15.22 10.14
CA ALA A 172 -7.99 -14.28 10.42
C ALA A 172 -8.49 -12.85 10.73
N LEU A 173 -9.75 -12.53 10.46
CA LEU A 173 -10.30 -11.17 10.59
C LEU A 173 -10.67 -10.78 12.03
N PRO A 174 -11.27 -11.64 12.87
CA PRO A 174 -11.67 -11.27 14.23
C PRO A 174 -10.50 -10.73 15.09
N PRO A 175 -9.28 -11.31 15.10
CA PRO A 175 -8.15 -10.75 15.84
C PRO A 175 -7.79 -9.32 15.37
N VAL A 176 -7.84 -9.07 14.06
CA VAL A 176 -7.57 -7.75 13.48
C VAL A 176 -8.61 -6.73 13.97
N ARG A 177 -9.91 -7.05 13.85
CA ARG A 177 -10.99 -6.18 14.31
C ARG A 177 -10.92 -5.91 15.82
N LYS A 178 -10.61 -6.93 16.62
CA LYS A 178 -10.42 -6.79 18.06
C LYS A 178 -9.26 -5.85 18.40
N ALA A 179 -8.15 -5.95 17.67
CA ALA A 179 -6.99 -5.09 17.90
C ALA A 179 -7.25 -3.63 17.51
N ILE A 180 -7.98 -3.40 16.41
CA ILE A 180 -8.39 -2.07 15.93
C ILE A 180 -9.40 -1.44 16.91
N GLY A 181 -10.41 -2.21 17.38
CA GLY A 181 -11.46 -1.68 18.24
C GLY A 181 -12.29 -0.61 17.54
N SER A 182 -12.44 0.55 18.18
CA SER A 182 -13.09 1.74 17.61
C SER A 182 -12.34 2.33 16.41
N GLY A 183 -11.03 2.10 16.34
CA GLY A 183 -10.12 2.69 15.35
C GLY A 183 -9.53 4.05 15.75
N PHE A 184 -9.95 4.63 16.89
CA PHE A 184 -9.47 5.95 17.32
C PHE A 184 -8.34 5.86 18.36
N ASP A 185 -8.43 4.89 19.27
CA ASP A 185 -7.56 4.77 20.45
C ASP A 185 -6.46 3.72 20.31
N SER A 186 -6.28 3.18 19.12
CA SER A 186 -5.32 2.11 18.86
C SER A 186 -4.51 2.36 17.60
N LYS A 187 -3.29 1.80 17.57
CA LYS A 187 -2.46 1.70 16.37
C LYS A 187 -2.23 0.23 16.08
N THR A 188 -2.36 -0.18 14.82
CA THR A 188 -2.21 -1.59 14.44
C THR A 188 -1.38 -1.77 13.18
N ILE A 189 -0.59 -2.82 13.15
CA ILE A 189 0.07 -3.33 11.95
C ILE A 189 -0.43 -4.75 11.72
N THR A 190 -1.12 -4.97 10.60
CA THR A 190 -1.58 -6.30 10.19
C THR A 190 -0.58 -6.88 9.20
N LEU A 191 0.09 -7.96 9.57
CA LEU A 191 1.06 -8.67 8.73
C LEU A 191 0.38 -9.83 8.01
N SER A 192 0.41 -9.84 6.68
CA SER A 192 -0.19 -10.91 5.89
C SER A 192 0.62 -11.22 4.64
N CYS A 193 0.47 -12.44 4.12
CA CYS A 193 1.12 -12.88 2.89
C CYS A 193 0.14 -13.43 1.83
N GLY A 194 -1.15 -13.21 2.01
CA GLY A 194 -2.21 -13.67 1.10
C GLY A 194 -3.59 -13.72 1.74
N LYS A 195 -3.66 -13.99 3.05
CA LYS A 195 -4.93 -13.89 3.77
C LYS A 195 -5.38 -12.43 3.83
N LEU A 196 -6.69 -12.22 3.86
CA LEU A 196 -7.31 -10.90 3.93
C LEU A 196 -7.04 -9.99 2.70
N THR A 197 -6.42 -10.50 1.63
CA THR A 197 -6.26 -9.77 0.37
C THR A 197 -7.51 -9.79 -0.50
N THR A 198 -8.44 -10.71 -0.24
CA THR A 198 -9.72 -10.82 -0.96
C THR A 198 -10.87 -11.04 0.01
N GLY A 199 -12.09 -10.61 -0.36
CA GLY A 199 -13.32 -10.90 0.38
C GLY A 199 -13.45 -10.28 1.76
N VAL A 200 -12.62 -9.28 2.11
CA VAL A 200 -12.58 -8.67 3.45
C VAL A 200 -12.69 -7.17 3.36
N THR A 201 -13.46 -6.57 4.27
CA THR A 201 -13.58 -5.13 4.43
C THR A 201 -13.15 -4.74 5.84
N VAL A 202 -12.11 -3.91 5.95
CA VAL A 202 -11.63 -3.27 7.18
C VAL A 202 -11.52 -1.78 6.89
N PRO A 203 -12.53 -0.98 7.22
CA PRO A 203 -12.58 0.44 6.89
C PRO A 203 -11.38 1.23 7.41
N GLN A 204 -10.84 0.86 8.56
CA GLN A 204 -9.74 1.55 9.23
C GLN A 204 -8.39 1.37 8.54
N TRP A 205 -8.18 0.32 7.74
CA TRP A 205 -6.94 0.22 6.97
C TRP A 205 -6.82 1.39 5.99
N SER A 206 -5.89 2.28 6.26
CA SER A 206 -5.68 3.50 5.48
C SER A 206 -4.39 3.48 4.67
N SER A 207 -3.55 2.49 4.91
CA SER A 207 -2.30 2.30 4.18
C SER A 207 -1.92 0.83 4.04
N ILE A 208 -1.27 0.52 2.91
CA ILE A 208 -0.64 -0.78 2.66
C ILE A 208 0.82 -0.57 2.29
N LEU A 209 1.71 -1.39 2.89
CA LEU A 209 3.10 -1.51 2.47
C LEU A 209 3.24 -2.78 1.63
N MET A 210 3.63 -2.61 0.38
CA MET A 210 3.90 -3.69 -0.58
C MET A 210 5.32 -4.21 -0.37
N LEU A 211 5.47 -5.25 0.46
CA LEU A 211 6.76 -5.84 0.85
C LEU A 211 7.02 -7.17 0.16
N ARG A 212 6.40 -7.39 -0.99
CA ARG A 212 6.62 -8.58 -1.82
C ARG A 212 6.50 -8.25 -3.30
N ASN A 213 7.19 -9.03 -4.12
CA ASN A 213 7.02 -8.99 -5.56
C ASN A 213 5.76 -9.75 -5.96
N LEU A 214 4.89 -9.11 -6.72
CA LEU A 214 3.73 -9.70 -7.35
C LEU A 214 3.96 -9.73 -8.87
N LYS A 215 3.55 -10.82 -9.53
CA LYS A 215 3.77 -11.00 -10.97
C LYS A 215 2.63 -10.44 -11.82
N SER A 216 1.43 -10.26 -11.22
CA SER A 216 0.23 -9.86 -11.95
C SER A 216 -0.29 -8.52 -11.42
N PRO A 217 -0.62 -7.58 -12.33
CA PRO A 217 -1.23 -6.30 -11.97
C PRO A 217 -2.52 -6.47 -11.18
N GLU A 218 -3.34 -7.47 -11.53
CA GLU A 218 -4.59 -7.75 -10.83
C GLU A 218 -4.34 -8.12 -9.37
N SER A 219 -3.36 -9.00 -9.11
CA SER A 219 -3.00 -9.40 -7.75
C SER A 219 -2.44 -8.23 -6.95
N TYR A 220 -1.68 -7.34 -7.59
CA TYR A 220 -1.16 -6.13 -6.98
C TYR A 220 -2.29 -5.20 -6.56
N PHE A 221 -3.21 -4.89 -7.47
CA PHE A 221 -4.33 -4.00 -7.21
C PHE A 221 -5.40 -4.62 -6.31
N GLN A 222 -5.61 -5.94 -6.34
CA GLN A 222 -6.44 -6.63 -5.35
C GLN A 222 -5.94 -6.41 -3.92
N ALA A 223 -4.63 -6.43 -3.71
CA ALA A 223 -4.05 -6.12 -2.41
C ALA A 223 -4.14 -4.61 -2.10
N ALA A 224 -3.80 -3.74 -3.06
CA ALA A 224 -3.87 -2.29 -2.91
C ALA A 224 -5.28 -1.81 -2.55
N PHE A 225 -6.32 -2.33 -3.19
CA PHE A 225 -7.71 -1.94 -2.92
C PHE A 225 -8.24 -2.34 -1.53
N ARG A 226 -7.47 -3.11 -0.74
CA ARG A 226 -7.86 -3.37 0.67
C ARG A 226 -7.94 -2.09 1.50
N VAL A 227 -7.17 -1.07 1.16
CA VAL A 227 -7.18 0.22 1.87
C VAL A 227 -8.19 1.22 1.30
N GLN A 228 -8.86 0.89 0.19
CA GLN A 228 -9.86 1.76 -0.44
C GLN A 228 -11.25 1.69 0.22
N SER A 229 -11.49 0.76 1.15
CA SER A 229 -12.79 0.68 1.83
C SER A 229 -13.13 1.99 2.54
N PRO A 230 -14.34 2.55 2.35
CA PRO A 230 -14.77 3.76 3.03
C PRO A 230 -14.70 3.65 4.55
N TRP A 231 -14.25 4.70 5.22
CA TRP A 231 -14.34 4.86 6.67
C TRP A 231 -14.98 6.20 6.98
N SER A 232 -16.19 6.14 7.49
CA SER A 232 -17.01 7.30 7.80
C SER A 232 -17.96 7.02 8.96
N ILE A 233 -18.45 8.09 9.58
CA ILE A 233 -19.51 8.04 10.59
C ILE A 233 -20.79 8.55 9.94
N LYS A 234 -21.81 7.71 9.91
CA LYS A 234 -23.15 8.09 9.45
C LYS A 234 -23.89 8.81 10.56
N ASN A 235 -24.59 9.91 10.21
CA ASN A 235 -25.40 10.69 11.14
C ASN A 235 -24.66 11.07 12.44
N PRO A 236 -23.48 11.73 12.36
CA PRO A 236 -22.59 11.93 13.52
C PRO A 236 -23.25 12.69 14.68
N ASN A 237 -24.18 13.57 14.37
CA ASN A 237 -24.91 14.38 15.37
C ASN A 237 -26.29 13.84 15.74
N GLY A 238 -26.72 12.71 15.17
CA GLY A 238 -28.03 12.11 15.42
C GLY A 238 -29.24 12.84 14.80
N ASN A 239 -29.01 13.96 14.10
CA ASN A 239 -30.07 14.87 13.66
C ASN A 239 -30.39 14.76 12.16
N ASN A 240 -29.47 14.21 11.36
CA ASN A 240 -29.63 14.12 9.91
C ASN A 240 -29.07 12.79 9.39
N PRO A 241 -29.92 11.83 8.98
CA PRO A 241 -29.46 10.52 8.47
C PRO A 241 -28.67 10.60 7.17
N ASN A 242 -28.71 11.71 6.46
CA ASN A 242 -27.93 11.95 5.24
C ASN A 242 -26.59 12.65 5.52
N GLU A 243 -26.31 13.00 6.76
CA GLU A 243 -25.04 13.55 7.18
C GLU A 243 -24.01 12.44 7.35
N GLU A 244 -22.81 12.67 6.82
CA GLU A 244 -21.70 11.72 6.88
C GLU A 244 -20.41 12.45 7.14
N GLU A 245 -19.72 12.06 8.21
CA GLU A 245 -18.37 12.53 8.48
C GLU A 245 -17.36 11.54 7.89
N ILE A 246 -16.58 12.00 6.91
CA ILE A 246 -15.58 11.17 6.21
C ILE A 246 -14.28 11.18 7.01
N LEU A 247 -13.91 10.03 7.58
CA LEU A 247 -12.70 9.87 8.39
C LEU A 247 -11.46 9.54 7.55
N LYS A 248 -11.67 8.95 6.35
CA LYS A 248 -10.60 8.54 5.44
C LYS A 248 -10.84 9.08 4.03
N PRO A 249 -10.46 10.35 3.76
CA PRO A 249 -10.61 10.94 2.43
C PRO A 249 -9.57 10.42 1.42
N VAL A 250 -8.42 9.92 1.91
CA VAL A 250 -7.30 9.41 1.11
C VAL A 250 -6.81 8.11 1.73
N CYS A 251 -6.27 7.20 0.90
CA CYS A 251 -5.55 6.03 1.34
C CYS A 251 -4.23 5.89 0.56
N TYR A 252 -3.28 5.15 1.11
CA TYR A 252 -1.92 5.11 0.59
C TYR A 252 -1.45 3.69 0.29
N VAL A 253 -0.78 3.55 -0.84
CA VAL A 253 0.03 2.39 -1.19
C VAL A 253 1.49 2.81 -1.15
N PHE A 254 2.30 2.12 -0.36
CA PHE A 254 3.74 2.35 -0.28
C PHE A 254 4.48 1.17 -0.91
N ASP A 255 5.32 1.41 -1.90
CA ASP A 255 6.13 0.39 -2.56
C ASP A 255 7.61 0.80 -2.56
N PHE A 256 8.48 -0.16 -2.32
CA PHE A 256 9.92 0.03 -2.19
C PHE A 256 10.72 -0.54 -3.37
N ALA A 257 10.03 -0.91 -4.44
CA ALA A 257 10.61 -1.31 -5.72
C ALA A 257 9.92 -0.53 -6.86
N PRO A 258 10.35 0.74 -7.08
CA PRO A 258 9.68 1.70 -7.96
C PRO A 258 9.40 1.18 -9.37
N THR A 259 10.41 0.64 -10.04
CA THR A 259 10.30 0.18 -11.43
C THR A 259 9.20 -0.87 -11.57
N ARG A 260 9.19 -1.86 -10.66
CA ARG A 260 8.14 -2.89 -10.67
C ARG A 260 6.76 -2.30 -10.35
N ALA A 261 6.65 -1.46 -9.33
CA ALA A 261 5.37 -0.84 -8.97
C ALA A 261 4.77 -0.05 -10.14
N LEU A 262 5.59 0.72 -10.83
CA LEU A 262 5.17 1.51 -11.99
C LEU A 262 4.84 0.65 -13.20
N ARG A 263 5.54 -0.48 -13.40
CA ARG A 263 5.18 -1.48 -14.41
C ARG A 263 3.80 -2.09 -14.12
N GLN A 264 3.53 -2.54 -12.88
CA GLN A 264 2.22 -3.05 -12.48
C GLN A 264 1.11 -2.01 -12.70
N LEU A 265 1.39 -0.74 -12.40
CA LEU A 265 0.45 0.35 -12.62
C LEU A 265 0.18 0.58 -14.11
N SER A 266 1.21 0.60 -14.95
CA SER A 266 1.07 0.81 -16.38
C SER A 266 0.28 -0.33 -17.05
N GLU A 267 0.62 -1.58 -16.73
CA GLU A 267 -0.08 -2.76 -17.25
C GLU A 267 -1.55 -2.78 -16.80
N TYR A 268 -1.82 -2.43 -15.54
CA TYR A 268 -3.18 -2.32 -15.02
C TYR A 268 -3.98 -1.23 -15.75
N GLY A 269 -3.40 -0.03 -15.91
CA GLY A 269 -4.05 1.08 -16.63
C GLY A 269 -4.39 0.74 -18.08
N ILE A 270 -3.46 0.07 -18.78
CA ILE A 270 -3.69 -0.42 -20.16
C ILE A 270 -4.81 -1.46 -20.17
N GLY A 271 -4.81 -2.40 -19.22
CA GLY A 271 -5.84 -3.44 -19.10
C GLY A 271 -7.25 -2.90 -18.83
N LEU A 272 -7.36 -1.75 -18.13
CA LEU A 272 -8.66 -1.08 -17.90
C LEU A 272 -9.26 -0.44 -19.15
N SER A 273 -8.45 -0.13 -20.14
CA SER A 273 -8.86 0.58 -21.37
C SER A 273 -8.51 -0.20 -22.64
N PRO A 274 -9.07 -1.40 -22.85
CA PRO A 274 -8.68 -2.31 -23.97
C PRO A 274 -8.97 -1.72 -25.36
N ASN A 275 -9.82 -0.71 -25.45
CA ASN A 275 -10.16 -0.02 -26.70
C ASN A 275 -9.30 1.23 -26.95
N GLU A 276 -8.44 1.63 -26.01
CA GLU A 276 -7.52 2.76 -26.19
C GLU A 276 -6.25 2.26 -26.86
N SER A 277 -5.95 2.79 -28.03
CA SER A 277 -4.79 2.39 -28.84
C SER A 277 -3.48 3.00 -28.37
N ASN A 278 -3.55 4.11 -27.60
CA ASN A 278 -2.39 4.78 -27.04
C ASN A 278 -2.21 4.41 -25.56
N PRO A 279 -1.19 3.62 -25.21
CA PRO A 279 -0.92 3.23 -23.82
C PRO A 279 -0.80 4.40 -22.85
N GLU A 280 -0.20 5.52 -23.31
CA GLU A 280 -0.05 6.71 -22.48
C GLU A 280 -1.40 7.33 -22.08
N ASN A 281 -2.39 7.31 -22.96
CA ASN A 281 -3.74 7.82 -22.65
C ASN A 281 -4.43 6.92 -21.60
N ALA A 282 -4.29 5.58 -21.73
CA ALA A 282 -4.83 4.63 -20.78
C ALA A 282 -4.23 4.81 -19.38
N VAL A 283 -2.90 4.94 -19.29
CA VAL A 283 -2.20 5.20 -18.03
C VAL A 283 -2.57 6.59 -17.48
N ARG A 284 -2.68 7.61 -18.34
CA ARG A 284 -3.07 8.98 -17.95
C ARG A 284 -4.46 9.02 -17.31
N ASP A 285 -5.41 8.26 -17.84
CA ASP A 285 -6.76 8.18 -17.26
C ASP A 285 -6.71 7.63 -15.83
N LEU A 286 -5.96 6.55 -15.60
CA LEU A 286 -5.78 5.98 -14.27
C LEU A 286 -5.09 6.96 -13.30
N VAL A 287 -3.94 7.54 -13.68
CA VAL A 287 -3.15 8.37 -12.77
C VAL A 287 -3.76 9.75 -12.50
N SER A 288 -4.72 10.19 -13.32
CA SER A 288 -5.50 11.39 -13.03
C SER A 288 -6.34 11.25 -11.74
N PHE A 289 -6.72 10.03 -11.38
CA PHE A 289 -7.45 9.71 -10.16
C PHE A 289 -6.60 9.01 -9.08
N LEU A 290 -5.48 8.38 -9.49
CA LEU A 290 -4.52 7.70 -8.61
C LEU A 290 -3.15 8.39 -8.74
N PRO A 291 -2.92 9.51 -8.03
CA PRO A 291 -1.64 10.22 -8.09
C PRO A 291 -0.48 9.33 -7.66
N VAL A 292 0.61 9.40 -8.42
CA VAL A 292 1.84 8.64 -8.20
C VAL A 292 2.95 9.61 -7.82
N LEU A 293 3.60 9.34 -6.68
CA LEU A 293 4.76 10.07 -6.21
C LEU A 293 5.94 9.09 -6.10
N ALA A 294 7.09 9.49 -6.62
CA ALA A 294 8.31 8.71 -6.51
C ALA A 294 9.41 9.47 -5.78
N TYR A 295 10.04 8.78 -4.86
CA TYR A 295 11.25 9.22 -4.17
C TYR A 295 12.47 8.60 -4.85
N ASP A 296 13.34 9.45 -5.39
CA ASP A 296 14.53 9.07 -6.17
C ASP A 296 15.82 8.96 -5.32
N GLY A 297 15.68 8.97 -4.01
CA GLY A 297 16.80 9.01 -3.07
C GLY A 297 17.12 10.43 -2.57
N ALA A 298 16.61 11.47 -3.22
CA ALA A 298 16.81 12.88 -2.86
C ALA A 298 15.48 13.63 -2.71
N ASN A 299 14.59 13.51 -3.68
CA ASN A 299 13.33 14.26 -3.73
C ASN A 299 12.13 13.35 -3.97
N MET A 300 10.98 13.79 -3.46
CA MET A 300 9.68 13.19 -3.79
C MET A 300 9.02 14.02 -4.89
N THR A 301 8.81 13.42 -6.05
CA THR A 301 8.21 14.09 -7.21
C THR A 301 6.97 13.34 -7.68
N GLN A 302 5.98 14.08 -8.20
CA GLN A 302 4.85 13.46 -8.87
C GLN A 302 5.27 13.04 -10.28
N ILE A 303 4.93 11.80 -10.66
CA ILE A 303 5.23 11.24 -11.98
C ILE A 303 3.94 11.25 -12.81
N ASP A 304 4.06 11.70 -14.05
CA ASP A 304 2.98 11.63 -15.04
C ASP A 304 2.97 10.29 -15.81
N ALA A 305 2.00 10.12 -16.69
CA ALA A 305 1.83 8.89 -17.46
C ALA A 305 3.02 8.58 -18.36
N GLY A 306 3.63 9.60 -18.98
CA GLY A 306 4.82 9.43 -19.81
C GLY A 306 6.01 8.92 -19.01
N GLY A 307 6.30 9.57 -17.88
CA GLY A 307 7.38 9.15 -16.98
C GLY A 307 7.17 7.75 -16.39
N ILE A 308 5.91 7.36 -16.11
CA ILE A 308 5.60 6.01 -15.65
C ILE A 308 5.93 4.97 -16.73
N LEU A 309 5.52 5.23 -17.99
CA LEU A 309 5.82 4.32 -19.10
C LEU A 309 7.31 4.24 -19.39
N ASP A 310 8.03 5.36 -19.36
CA ASP A 310 9.48 5.39 -19.57
C ASP A 310 10.20 4.51 -18.55
N ILE A 311 9.84 4.61 -17.26
CA ILE A 311 10.42 3.78 -16.19
C ILE A 311 10.01 2.32 -16.35
N ALA A 312 8.74 2.04 -16.66
CA ALA A 312 8.23 0.69 -16.83
C ALA A 312 8.87 -0.05 -18.02
N MET A 313 9.28 0.68 -19.05
CA MET A 313 9.93 0.13 -20.27
C MET A 313 11.46 0.06 -20.16
N ALA A 314 12.07 0.80 -19.25
CA ALA A 314 13.53 0.84 -19.05
C ALA A 314 14.06 -0.35 -18.22
N GLY A 315 13.24 -1.10 -17.54
CA GLY A 315 13.52 -2.34 -16.79
C GLY A 315 12.94 -3.54 -17.52
#